data_001d0b8b8a0b73e8269b076160bdb0ea
#
_entry.id   001d0b8b8a0b73e8269b076160bdb0ea
#
_cell.length_a   1.000
_cell.length_b   1.000
_cell.length_c   1.000
_cell.angle_alpha   90.00
_cell.angle_beta   90.00
_cell.angle_gamma   90.00
#
_symmetry.space_group_name_H-M   'P 1'
#
loop_
_entity.id
_entity.type
_entity.pdbx_description
1 polymer ?
#
loop_
_entity_poly.entity_id
_entity_poly.type
_entity_poly.pdbx_seq_one_letter_code
_entity_poly.pdbx_strand_id
1 'polypeptide(L)'
;MKKKIEKHLIGLTGEYFVAGMMSLKGWVASLTLKNYPSVDIFGLDPETEKTINIQVKTTKNVKSYQVGVMRSQRPEINDRITCPFVFVYIDKDNNIEYYIISRNQLIDLILTTDDEYYNRPRKEPLKDYPIAISLKDLAEFKDEWLNLWK
;
A
#
# COMPACT_ATOMS: atom_id res chain seq x y z
N MET A 1 -11.19 -11.68 27.48
CA MET A 1 -11.18 -10.35 26.83
C MET A 1 -10.16 -10.37 25.68
N LYS A 2 -10.58 -10.11 24.44
CA LYS A 2 -9.63 -10.02 23.32
C LYS A 2 -8.79 -8.76 23.49
N LYS A 3 -7.47 -8.90 23.61
CA LYS A 3 -6.53 -7.77 23.67
C LYS A 3 -6.57 -7.01 22.35
N LYS A 4 -6.78 -5.69 22.40
CA LYS A 4 -6.67 -4.83 21.21
C LYS A 4 -5.22 -4.81 20.76
N ILE A 5 -4.97 -5.19 19.50
CA ILE A 5 -3.63 -5.14 18.91
C ILE A 5 -3.31 -3.68 18.59
N GLU A 6 -2.13 -3.24 18.98
CA GLU A 6 -1.63 -1.91 18.67
C GLU A 6 -1.46 -1.71 17.16
N LYS A 7 -1.83 -0.54 16.66
CA LYS A 7 -1.81 -0.23 15.22
C LYS A 7 -0.44 -0.43 14.57
N HIS A 8 0.63 -0.06 15.28
CA HIS A 8 1.99 -0.24 14.77
C HIS A 8 2.40 -1.71 14.63
N LEU A 9 1.87 -2.60 15.48
CA LEU A 9 2.11 -4.05 15.36
C LEU A 9 1.39 -4.65 14.16
N ILE A 10 0.20 -4.14 13.83
CA ILE A 10 -0.51 -4.54 12.61
C ILE A 10 0.32 -4.14 11.37
N GLY A 11 0.83 -2.92 11.33
CA GLY A 11 1.71 -2.46 10.25
C GLY A 11 2.96 -3.34 10.12
N LEU A 12 3.65 -3.60 11.22
CA LEU A 12 4.83 -4.45 11.25
C LEU A 12 4.53 -5.89 10.83
N THR A 13 3.38 -6.43 11.22
CA THR A 13 2.92 -7.76 10.77
C THR A 13 2.89 -7.82 9.25
N GLY A 14 2.30 -6.84 8.59
CA GLY A 14 2.26 -6.78 7.12
C GLY A 14 3.66 -6.73 6.49
N GLU A 15 4.56 -5.93 7.03
CA GLU A 15 5.93 -5.83 6.54
C GLU A 15 6.66 -7.18 6.60
N TYR A 16 6.58 -7.90 7.73
CA TYR A 16 7.16 -9.23 7.87
C TYR A 16 6.56 -10.24 6.90
N PHE A 17 5.23 -10.25 6.73
CA PHE A 17 4.57 -11.15 5.80
C PHE A 17 4.95 -10.87 4.34
N VAL A 18 5.02 -9.60 3.95
CA VAL A 18 5.46 -9.23 2.59
C VAL A 18 6.90 -9.67 2.35
N ALA A 19 7.81 -9.40 3.29
CA ALA A 19 9.20 -9.85 3.20
C ALA A 19 9.30 -11.39 3.10
N GLY A 20 8.51 -12.13 3.88
CA GLY A 20 8.44 -13.58 3.82
C GLY A 20 7.93 -14.09 2.47
N MET A 21 6.89 -13.47 1.92
CA MET A 21 6.36 -13.82 0.59
C MET A 21 7.37 -13.53 -0.53
N MET A 22 8.12 -12.44 -0.44
CA MET A 22 9.20 -12.14 -1.37
C MET A 22 10.29 -13.22 -1.33
N SER A 23 10.67 -13.64 -0.12
CA SER A 23 11.66 -14.72 0.07
C SER A 23 11.20 -16.04 -0.54
N LEU A 24 9.92 -16.41 -0.42
CA LEU A 24 9.35 -17.60 -1.08
C LEU A 24 9.42 -17.52 -2.60
N LYS A 25 9.48 -16.33 -3.17
CA LYS A 25 9.62 -16.09 -4.62
C LYS A 25 11.07 -16.03 -5.08
N GLY A 26 12.02 -16.23 -4.18
CA GLY A 26 13.45 -16.16 -4.49
C GLY A 26 14.03 -14.74 -4.48
N TRP A 27 13.29 -13.75 -4.00
CA TRP A 27 13.77 -12.37 -3.88
C TRP A 27 14.30 -12.09 -2.48
N VAL A 28 15.35 -11.30 -2.40
CA VAL A 28 15.88 -10.83 -1.12
C VAL A 28 15.03 -9.65 -0.63
N ALA A 29 14.64 -9.68 0.63
CA ALA A 29 13.90 -8.60 1.26
C ALA A 29 14.52 -8.23 2.61
N SER A 30 14.66 -6.94 2.85
CA SER A 30 15.15 -6.38 4.11
C SER A 30 14.23 -5.29 4.59
N LEU A 31 13.76 -5.39 5.83
CA LEU A 31 13.00 -4.32 6.45
C LEU A 31 13.91 -3.12 6.72
N THR A 32 13.40 -1.91 6.48
CA THR A 32 14.10 -0.68 6.83
C THR A 32 14.07 -0.44 8.33
N LEU A 33 14.95 0.43 8.80
CA LEU A 33 14.89 0.91 10.17
C LEU A 33 13.57 1.66 10.40
N LYS A 34 12.98 1.44 11.55
CA LYS A 34 11.80 2.18 12.00
C LYS A 34 12.07 3.69 11.88
N ASN A 35 11.18 4.42 11.25
CA ASN A 35 11.25 5.85 10.96
C ASN A 35 11.95 6.23 9.64
N TYR A 36 12.36 5.28 8.80
CA TYR A 36 12.75 5.65 7.44
C TYR A 36 11.50 6.03 6.62
N PRO A 37 11.39 7.27 6.15
CA PRO A 37 10.15 7.72 5.51
C PRO A 37 9.90 7.03 4.18
N SER A 38 8.66 6.61 3.97
CA SER A 38 8.12 6.13 2.68
C SER A 38 8.72 4.85 2.09
N VAL A 39 9.60 4.16 2.82
CA VAL A 39 10.15 2.86 2.40
C VAL A 39 10.16 1.90 3.58
N ASP A 40 9.44 0.81 3.46
CA ASP A 40 9.34 -0.21 4.50
C ASP A 40 10.23 -1.42 4.22
N ILE A 41 10.44 -1.75 2.95
CA ILE A 41 11.24 -2.89 2.52
C ILE A 41 12.18 -2.48 1.38
N PHE A 42 13.45 -2.92 1.46
CA PHE A 42 14.36 -2.99 0.32
C PHE A 42 14.31 -4.39 -0.26
N GLY A 43 14.12 -4.49 -1.58
CA GLY A 43 14.09 -5.74 -2.31
C GLY A 43 15.22 -5.86 -3.33
N LEU A 44 15.66 -7.08 -3.57
CA LEU A 44 16.60 -7.44 -4.63
C LEU A 44 16.13 -8.70 -5.33
N ASP A 45 16.07 -8.66 -6.65
CA ASP A 45 15.95 -9.86 -7.48
C ASP A 45 17.36 -10.34 -7.85
N PRO A 46 17.83 -11.48 -7.30
CA PRO A 46 19.18 -11.98 -7.57
C PRO A 46 19.44 -12.39 -9.02
N GLU A 47 18.39 -12.73 -9.78
CA GLU A 47 18.53 -13.15 -11.17
C GLU A 47 18.79 -11.96 -12.10
N THR A 48 18.14 -10.84 -11.85
CA THR A 48 18.25 -9.63 -12.67
C THR A 48 19.14 -8.57 -12.07
N GLU A 49 19.55 -8.75 -10.80
CA GLU A 49 20.28 -7.77 -9.97
C GLU A 49 19.53 -6.43 -9.80
N LYS A 50 18.23 -6.41 -10.08
CA LYS A 50 17.40 -5.23 -9.84
C LYS A 50 17.11 -5.06 -8.36
N THR A 51 17.16 -3.82 -7.91
CA THR A 51 16.76 -3.42 -6.55
C THR A 51 15.50 -2.59 -6.58
N ILE A 52 14.75 -2.60 -5.48
CA ILE A 52 13.49 -1.90 -5.37
C ILE A 52 13.23 -1.43 -3.94
N ASN A 53 12.60 -0.26 -3.81
CA ASN A 53 12.01 0.22 -2.57
C ASN A 53 10.52 -0.09 -2.59
N ILE A 54 9.97 -0.55 -1.46
CA ILE A 54 8.57 -0.95 -1.35
C ILE A 54 7.97 -0.29 -0.12
N GLN A 55 6.76 0.24 -0.27
CA GLN A 55 5.93 0.66 0.86
C GLN A 55 4.82 -0.36 1.11
N VAL A 56 4.61 -0.69 2.38
CA VAL A 56 3.58 -1.64 2.82
C VAL A 56 2.51 -0.89 3.61
N LYS A 57 1.26 -1.10 3.24
CA LYS A 57 0.09 -0.58 3.97
C LYS A 57 -0.74 -1.75 4.45
N THR A 58 -0.92 -1.86 5.76
CA THR A 58 -1.63 -3.00 6.37
C THR A 58 -2.86 -2.53 7.14
N THR A 59 -3.98 -3.20 6.93
CA THR A 59 -5.19 -3.02 7.73
C THR A 59 -5.68 -4.34 8.27
N LYS A 60 -6.35 -4.30 9.41
CA LYS A 60 -7.07 -5.45 9.98
C LYS A 60 -8.54 -5.10 10.13
N ASN A 61 -9.40 -5.86 9.46
CA ASN A 61 -10.86 -5.64 9.41
C ASN A 61 -11.30 -4.25 8.88
N VAL A 62 -10.41 -3.52 8.22
CA VAL A 62 -10.71 -2.22 7.61
C VAL A 62 -10.42 -2.31 6.13
N LYS A 63 -11.43 -2.04 5.29
CA LYS A 63 -11.36 -2.21 3.83
C LYS A 63 -11.04 -0.90 3.11
N SER A 64 -10.21 -0.06 3.73
CA SER A 64 -9.78 1.22 3.18
C SER A 64 -8.38 1.57 3.66
N TYR A 65 -7.59 2.19 2.79
CA TYR A 65 -6.22 2.62 3.05
C TYR A 65 -6.05 4.09 2.71
N GLN A 66 -5.43 4.84 3.60
CA GLN A 66 -4.89 6.16 3.28
C GLN A 66 -3.54 5.99 2.58
N VAL A 67 -3.33 6.70 1.47
CA VAL A 67 -2.14 6.55 0.63
C VAL A 67 -1.05 7.59 0.89
N GLY A 68 -1.25 8.45 1.89
CA GLY A 68 -0.27 9.46 2.28
C GLY A 68 -0.28 10.71 1.40
N VAL A 69 -1.36 10.94 0.65
CA VAL A 69 -1.55 12.11 -0.21
C VAL A 69 -2.87 12.79 0.15
N MET A 70 -2.83 14.08 0.45
CA MET A 70 -4.02 14.91 0.60
C MET A 70 -4.57 15.33 -0.76
N ARG A 71 -5.86 15.62 -0.86
CA ARG A 71 -6.45 16.15 -2.10
C ARG A 71 -5.70 17.38 -2.62
N SER A 72 -5.36 18.31 -1.73
CA SER A 72 -4.59 19.52 -2.05
C SER A 72 -3.18 19.25 -2.58
N GLN A 73 -2.63 18.05 -2.33
CA GLN A 73 -1.28 17.65 -2.72
C GLN A 73 -1.23 16.89 -4.06
N ARG A 74 -2.35 16.77 -4.76
CA ARG A 74 -2.39 16.09 -6.09
C ARG A 74 -1.35 16.60 -7.09
N PRO A 75 -1.05 17.91 -7.18
CA PRO A 75 0.01 18.38 -8.08
C PRO A 75 1.39 17.80 -7.77
N GLU A 76 1.61 17.37 -6.55
CA GLU A 76 2.88 16.80 -6.06
C GLU A 76 2.88 15.25 -6.06
N ILE A 77 1.88 14.61 -6.63
CA ILE A 77 1.69 13.15 -6.49
C ILE A 77 2.91 12.34 -6.97
N ASN A 78 3.59 12.81 -8.02
CA ASN A 78 4.79 12.15 -8.54
C ASN A 78 5.97 12.18 -7.57
N ASP A 79 6.04 13.17 -6.70
CA ASP A 79 7.06 13.29 -5.68
C ASP A 79 6.70 12.54 -4.39
N ARG A 80 5.41 12.30 -4.18
CA ARG A 80 4.88 11.63 -2.99
C ARG A 80 4.77 10.12 -3.13
N ILE A 81 4.44 9.64 -4.32
CA ILE A 81 4.39 8.22 -4.64
C ILE A 81 5.64 7.87 -5.44
N THR A 82 6.65 7.35 -4.76
CA THR A 82 8.00 7.14 -5.32
C THR A 82 8.36 5.69 -5.60
N CYS A 83 7.54 4.75 -5.12
CA CYS A 83 7.80 3.33 -5.23
C CYS A 83 6.48 2.53 -5.34
N PRO A 84 6.53 1.25 -5.71
CA PRO A 84 5.37 0.37 -5.63
C PRO A 84 4.91 0.17 -4.19
N PHE A 85 3.62 -0.16 -4.04
CA PHE A 85 3.00 -0.47 -2.77
C PHE A 85 2.54 -1.92 -2.73
N VAL A 86 2.60 -2.51 -1.55
CA VAL A 86 1.89 -3.73 -1.21
C VAL A 86 0.85 -3.40 -0.15
N PHE A 87 -0.43 -3.57 -0.49
CA PHE A 87 -1.52 -3.45 0.45
C PHE A 87 -1.82 -4.83 1.03
N VAL A 88 -1.82 -4.92 2.35
CA VAL A 88 -2.07 -6.15 3.10
C VAL A 88 -3.38 -6.02 3.84
N TYR A 89 -4.31 -6.91 3.59
CA TYR A 89 -5.57 -7.00 4.31
C TYR A 89 -5.57 -8.24 5.21
N ILE A 90 -5.84 -8.03 6.48
CA ILE A 90 -5.98 -9.09 7.47
C ILE A 90 -7.44 -9.12 7.91
N ASP A 91 -8.13 -10.24 7.71
CA ASP A 91 -9.52 -10.38 8.13
C ASP A 91 -9.65 -10.69 9.63
N LYS A 92 -10.89 -10.86 10.09
CA LYS A 92 -11.21 -11.17 11.49
C LYS A 92 -10.63 -12.51 11.97
N ASP A 93 -10.42 -13.46 11.05
CA ASP A 93 -9.92 -14.80 11.32
C ASP A 93 -8.41 -14.93 11.06
N ASN A 94 -7.72 -13.79 10.83
CA ASN A 94 -6.30 -13.68 10.52
C ASN A 94 -5.90 -14.26 9.16
N ASN A 95 -6.85 -14.41 8.21
CA ASN A 95 -6.49 -14.66 6.83
C ASN A 95 -5.89 -13.41 6.21
N ILE A 96 -4.88 -13.59 5.37
CA ILE A 96 -4.07 -12.50 4.82
C ILE A 96 -4.22 -12.48 3.31
N GLU A 97 -4.51 -11.31 2.77
CA GLU A 97 -4.57 -11.05 1.35
C GLU A 97 -3.56 -9.97 0.97
N TYR A 98 -2.96 -10.11 -0.20
CA TYR A 98 -1.94 -9.19 -0.74
C TYR A 98 -2.41 -8.58 -2.04
N TYR A 99 -2.21 -7.27 -2.18
CA TYR A 99 -2.52 -6.52 -3.39
C TYR A 99 -1.27 -5.72 -3.77
N ILE A 100 -0.68 -6.04 -4.91
CA ILE A 100 0.61 -5.50 -5.33
C ILE A 100 0.41 -4.59 -6.53
N ILE A 101 0.79 -3.34 -6.39
CA ILE A 101 0.57 -2.32 -7.40
C ILE A 101 1.87 -1.57 -7.69
N SER A 102 2.20 -1.42 -8.96
CA SER A 102 3.36 -0.62 -9.37
C SER A 102 3.13 0.87 -9.07
N ARG A 103 4.21 1.64 -9.02
CA ARG A 103 4.13 3.09 -8.79
C ARG A 103 3.17 3.78 -9.76
N ASN A 104 3.31 3.52 -11.06
CA ASN A 104 2.50 4.20 -12.07
C ASN A 104 1.02 3.78 -12.01
N GLN A 105 0.75 2.49 -11.83
CA GLN A 105 -0.61 1.99 -11.62
C GLN A 105 -1.27 2.62 -10.39
N LEU A 106 -0.49 2.80 -9.31
CA LEU A 106 -1.00 3.41 -8.07
C LEU A 106 -1.35 4.89 -8.28
N ILE A 107 -0.50 5.65 -8.96
CA ILE A 107 -0.78 7.05 -9.27
C ILE A 107 -2.07 7.16 -10.07
N ASP A 108 -2.24 6.36 -11.11
CA ASP A 108 -3.44 6.35 -11.95
C ASP A 108 -4.69 5.99 -11.12
N LEU A 109 -4.58 4.98 -10.26
CA LEU A 109 -5.68 4.58 -9.38
C LEU A 109 -6.06 5.67 -8.38
N ILE A 110 -5.08 6.31 -7.75
CA ILE A 110 -5.31 7.42 -6.81
C ILE A 110 -6.06 8.56 -7.50
N LEU A 111 -5.63 8.97 -8.68
CA LEU A 111 -6.24 10.07 -9.42
C LEU A 111 -7.67 9.72 -9.84
N THR A 112 -7.90 8.52 -10.34
CA THR A 112 -9.22 8.07 -10.79
C THR A 112 -10.20 7.96 -9.61
N THR A 113 -9.81 7.31 -8.54
CA THR A 113 -10.69 7.14 -7.36
C THR A 113 -10.97 8.46 -6.66
N ASP A 114 -9.99 9.36 -6.60
CA ASP A 114 -10.18 10.68 -6.03
C ASP A 114 -11.12 11.54 -6.87
N ASP A 115 -11.01 11.51 -8.19
CA ASP A 115 -11.94 12.22 -9.09
C ASP A 115 -13.38 11.71 -8.94
N GLU A 116 -13.57 10.40 -8.87
CA GLU A 116 -14.88 9.80 -8.62
C GLU A 116 -15.47 10.24 -7.28
N TYR A 117 -14.64 10.24 -6.22
CA TYR A 117 -15.06 10.69 -4.90
C TYR A 117 -15.40 12.17 -4.85
N TYR A 118 -14.54 13.02 -5.41
CA TYR A 118 -14.70 14.46 -5.41
C TYR A 118 -15.94 14.91 -6.19
N ASN A 119 -16.27 14.25 -7.30
CA ASN A 119 -17.39 14.59 -8.16
C ASN A 119 -18.75 14.02 -7.69
N ARG A 120 -18.79 13.30 -6.58
CA ARG A 120 -20.05 12.81 -6.00
C ARG A 120 -20.93 13.99 -5.57
N PRO A 121 -22.27 13.95 -5.86
CA PRO A 121 -23.19 14.96 -5.36
C PRO A 121 -23.18 15.02 -3.83
N ARG A 122 -23.13 16.23 -3.30
CA ARG A 122 -23.16 16.47 -1.84
C ARG A 122 -23.78 17.81 -1.50
N LYS A 123 -24.30 17.92 -0.29
CA LYS A 123 -24.95 19.15 0.20
C LYS A 123 -23.97 20.26 0.52
N GLU A 124 -22.77 19.93 1.00
CA GLU A 124 -21.74 20.88 1.40
C GLU A 124 -20.43 20.62 0.65
N PRO A 125 -19.63 21.68 0.38
CA PRO A 125 -18.32 21.52 -0.23
C PRO A 125 -17.40 20.68 0.64
N LEU A 126 -16.54 19.85 0.02
CA LEU A 126 -15.49 19.14 0.73
C LEU A 126 -14.41 20.09 1.23
N LYS A 127 -14.02 19.94 2.50
CA LYS A 127 -12.73 20.41 2.97
C LYS A 127 -11.62 19.52 2.39
N ASP A 128 -10.36 19.96 2.52
CA ASP A 128 -9.23 19.09 2.17
C ASP A 128 -9.30 17.77 2.95
N TYR A 129 -8.90 16.67 2.34
CA TYR A 129 -9.03 15.34 2.91
C TYR A 129 -7.88 14.43 2.46
N PRO A 130 -7.49 13.44 3.28
CA PRO A 130 -6.56 12.40 2.84
C PRO A 130 -7.25 11.49 1.81
N ILE A 131 -6.57 11.26 0.69
CA ILE A 131 -7.08 10.36 -0.35
C ILE A 131 -6.99 8.93 0.17
N ALA A 132 -8.07 8.17 -0.01
CA ALA A 132 -8.16 6.78 0.38
C ALA A 132 -8.50 5.89 -0.81
N ILE A 133 -7.99 4.67 -0.78
CA ILE A 133 -8.29 3.60 -1.74
C ILE A 133 -9.00 2.48 -0.99
N SER A 134 -10.10 1.97 -1.55
CA SER A 134 -10.80 0.84 -0.98
C SER A 134 -10.21 -0.49 -1.42
N LEU A 135 -10.46 -1.53 -0.63
CA LEU A 135 -10.07 -2.89 -1.00
C LEU A 135 -10.71 -3.33 -2.34
N LYS A 136 -11.91 -2.83 -2.62
CA LYS A 136 -12.60 -3.06 -3.88
C LYS A 136 -11.84 -2.48 -5.09
N ASP A 137 -11.25 -1.29 -4.93
CA ASP A 137 -10.46 -0.66 -5.99
C ASP A 137 -9.17 -1.43 -6.29
N LEU A 138 -8.69 -2.23 -5.35
CA LEU A 138 -7.47 -3.03 -5.46
C LEU A 138 -7.69 -4.44 -6.03
N ALA A 139 -8.93 -4.84 -6.33
CA ALA A 139 -9.27 -6.22 -6.66
C ALA A 139 -8.42 -6.83 -7.78
N GLU A 140 -8.14 -6.08 -8.85
CA GLU A 140 -7.33 -6.55 -9.99
C GLU A 140 -5.84 -6.73 -9.66
N PHE A 141 -5.35 -6.19 -8.54
CA PHE A 141 -3.96 -6.26 -8.12
C PHE A 141 -3.69 -7.39 -7.11
N LYS A 142 -4.69 -8.23 -6.83
CA LYS A 142 -4.54 -9.33 -5.89
C LYS A 142 -3.51 -10.33 -6.39
N ASP A 143 -2.52 -10.59 -5.54
CA ASP A 143 -1.41 -11.53 -5.79
C ASP A 143 -0.57 -11.24 -7.05
N GLU A 144 -0.64 -10.01 -7.58
CA GLU A 144 0.11 -9.57 -8.77
C GLU A 144 1.55 -9.16 -8.43
N TRP A 145 2.33 -10.09 -7.88
CA TRP A 145 3.67 -9.85 -7.33
C TRP A 145 4.68 -9.29 -8.34
N LEU A 146 4.53 -9.60 -9.63
CA LEU A 146 5.41 -9.07 -10.68
C LEU A 146 5.26 -7.55 -10.87
N ASN A 147 4.19 -6.94 -10.36
CA ASN A 147 4.02 -5.49 -10.36
C ASN A 147 5.12 -4.76 -9.57
N LEU A 148 5.81 -5.44 -8.66
CA LEU A 148 6.95 -4.85 -7.95
C LEU A 148 8.09 -4.44 -8.90
N TRP A 149 8.25 -5.16 -10.02
CA TRP A 149 9.38 -5.02 -10.93
C TRP A 149 9.07 -4.26 -12.23
N LYS A 150 7.88 -3.70 -12.31
CA LYS A 150 7.42 -2.89 -13.46
C LYS A 150 7.90 -1.44 -13.42
#